data_c7cab9f5ac966dcc8e60093c198cb793
#
_entry.id   c7cab9f5ac966dcc8e60093c198cb793
#
_cell.length_a   1.000
_cell.length_b   1.000
_cell.length_c   1.000
_cell.angle_alpha   90.00
_cell.angle_beta   90.00
_cell.angle_gamma   90.00
#
_symmetry.space_group_name_H-M   'P 1'
#
loop_
_entity.id
_entity.type
_entity.pdbx_description
1 polymer ?
#
loop_
_entity_poly.entity_id
_entity_poly.type
_entity_poly.pdbx_seq_one_letter_code
_entity_poly.pdbx_strand_id
1 'polypeptide(L)'
;MREKKVIWITGASTGIGRALALKFANEGWIVAASARREQLLQDLNQQNNNIYPFPLDVTRVDQCTSVFQDIIKRFNDIEISFFCTGIHDPKSEKKFSLDKIREIMEVNYFGTMNSINSIYDYF
;
A
#
# COMPACT_ATOMS: atom_id res chain seq x y z
N MET A 1 -1.48 -14.07 26.01
CA MET A 1 -1.95 -12.88 25.30
C MET A 1 -1.71 -13.08 23.81
N ARG A 2 -2.72 -12.88 23.00
CA ARG A 2 -2.62 -13.10 21.57
C ARG A 2 -1.93 -11.90 20.92
N GLU A 3 -0.86 -12.15 20.17
CA GLU A 3 -0.22 -11.08 19.40
C GLU A 3 -1.18 -10.55 18.33
N LYS A 4 -1.12 -9.23 18.09
CA LYS A 4 -1.92 -8.62 17.05
C LYS A 4 -1.42 -9.06 15.69
N LYS A 5 -2.35 -9.36 14.79
CA LYS A 5 -2.06 -9.70 13.41
C LYS A 5 -1.71 -8.43 12.63
N VAL A 6 -0.83 -8.57 11.66
CA VAL A 6 -0.33 -7.45 10.86
C VAL A 6 -0.76 -7.62 9.41
N ILE A 7 -1.30 -6.55 8.82
CA ILE A 7 -1.63 -6.48 7.41
C ILE A 7 -0.93 -5.29 6.77
N TRP A 8 -0.37 -5.50 5.58
CA TRP A 8 0.24 -4.43 4.78
C TRP A 8 -0.67 -4.12 3.60
N ILE A 9 -1.09 -2.86 3.47
CA ILE A 9 -1.98 -2.41 2.41
C ILE A 9 -1.28 -1.30 1.61
N THR A 10 -1.04 -1.54 0.32
CA THR A 10 -0.61 -0.48 -0.59
C THR A 10 -1.83 0.19 -1.21
N GLY A 11 -1.70 1.46 -1.61
CA GLY A 11 -2.85 2.21 -2.11
C GLY A 11 -3.87 2.52 -1.03
N ALA A 12 -3.41 2.67 0.21
CA ALA A 12 -4.28 2.79 1.38
C ALA A 12 -4.89 4.18 1.57
N SER A 13 -4.46 5.17 0.81
CA SER A 13 -4.90 6.56 1.03
C SER A 13 -6.31 6.85 0.48
N THR A 14 -6.80 6.07 -0.46
CA THR A 14 -8.10 6.30 -1.12
C THR A 14 -8.77 4.96 -1.46
N GLY A 15 -10.07 5.05 -1.76
CA GLY A 15 -10.84 3.94 -2.35
C GLY A 15 -10.86 2.67 -1.53
N ILE A 16 -10.67 1.55 -2.20
CA ILE A 16 -10.73 0.21 -1.60
C ILE A 16 -9.65 0.03 -0.54
N GLY A 17 -8.42 0.48 -0.81
CA GLY A 17 -7.33 0.36 0.15
C GLY A 17 -7.60 1.10 1.45
N ARG A 18 -8.17 2.30 1.37
CA ARG A 18 -8.54 3.09 2.54
C ARG A 18 -9.64 2.39 3.35
N ALA A 19 -10.66 1.90 2.67
CA ALA A 19 -11.78 1.21 3.33
C ALA A 19 -11.28 -0.05 4.05
N LEU A 20 -10.38 -0.83 3.43
CA LEU A 20 -9.79 -2.01 4.04
C LEU A 20 -8.94 -1.64 5.25
N ALA A 21 -8.14 -0.57 5.15
CA ALA A 21 -7.30 -0.13 6.26
C ALA A 21 -8.14 0.18 7.51
N LEU A 22 -9.22 0.92 7.33
CA LEU A 22 -10.13 1.26 8.43
C LEU A 22 -10.82 0.01 8.99
N LYS A 23 -11.29 -0.88 8.12
CA LYS A 23 -11.97 -2.10 8.56
C LYS A 23 -11.06 -3.00 9.39
N PHE A 24 -9.87 -3.29 8.89
CA PHE A 24 -8.94 -4.15 9.64
C PHE A 24 -8.47 -3.51 10.93
N ALA A 25 -8.22 -2.19 10.92
CA ALA A 25 -7.83 -1.48 12.13
C ALA A 25 -8.94 -1.52 13.19
N ASN A 26 -10.20 -1.36 12.78
CA ASN A 26 -11.35 -1.44 13.69
C ASN A 26 -11.55 -2.85 14.24
N GLU A 27 -11.06 -3.87 13.57
CA GLU A 27 -11.08 -5.26 14.03
C GLU A 27 -9.85 -5.63 14.89
N GLY A 28 -9.00 -4.67 15.19
CA GLY A 28 -7.85 -4.87 16.07
C GLY A 28 -6.55 -5.28 15.40
N TRP A 29 -6.50 -5.30 14.05
CA TRP A 29 -5.26 -5.57 13.34
C TRP A 29 -4.32 -4.38 13.40
N ILE A 30 -3.02 -4.65 13.36
CA ILE A 30 -2.02 -3.64 13.02
C ILE A 30 -2.05 -3.48 11.50
N VAL A 31 -2.28 -2.25 11.04
CA VAL A 31 -2.35 -1.95 9.60
C VAL A 31 -1.14 -1.10 9.22
N ALA A 32 -0.24 -1.69 8.43
CA ALA A 32 0.82 -0.92 7.76
C ALA A 32 0.23 -0.36 6.47
N ALA A 33 0.03 0.94 6.43
CA ALA A 33 -0.66 1.61 5.32
C ALA A 33 0.33 2.37 4.45
N SER A 34 0.41 2.02 3.18
CA SER A 34 1.34 2.62 2.22
C SER A 34 0.61 3.34 1.10
N ALA A 35 1.10 4.52 0.77
CA ALA A 35 0.70 5.34 -0.36
C ALA A 35 1.75 6.44 -0.55
N ARG A 36 1.70 7.15 -1.67
CA ARG A 36 2.68 8.22 -1.91
C ARG A 36 2.44 9.44 -1.03
N ARG A 37 1.17 9.80 -0.78
CA ARG A 37 0.81 11.00 -0.03
C ARG A 37 0.78 10.73 1.46
N GLU A 38 1.87 11.11 2.13
CA GLU A 38 2.04 10.87 3.56
C GLU A 38 0.92 11.52 4.40
N GLN A 39 0.48 12.72 4.02
CA GLN A 39 -0.54 13.42 4.80
C GLN A 39 -1.84 12.62 4.89
N LEU A 40 -2.26 11.96 3.81
CA LEU A 40 -3.46 11.13 3.82
C LEU A 40 -3.30 9.91 4.74
N LEU A 41 -2.09 9.36 4.83
CA LEU A 41 -1.80 8.26 5.74
C LEU A 41 -1.82 8.73 7.20
N GLN A 42 -1.31 9.93 7.46
CA GLN A 42 -1.37 10.53 8.80
C GLN A 42 -2.81 10.80 9.23
N ASP A 43 -3.66 11.24 8.30
CA ASP A 43 -5.09 11.43 8.57
C ASP A 43 -5.76 10.11 8.98
N LEU A 44 -5.39 9.00 8.33
CA LEU A 44 -5.87 7.67 8.71
C LEU A 44 -5.40 7.26 10.11
N ASN A 45 -4.15 7.54 10.42
CA ASN A 45 -3.60 7.25 11.76
C ASN A 45 -4.38 8.02 12.84
N GLN A 46 -4.79 9.24 12.57
CA GLN A 46 -5.59 10.04 13.49
C GLN A 46 -6.99 9.45 13.71
N GLN A 47 -7.56 8.79 12.69
CA GLN A 47 -8.85 8.12 12.81
C GLN A 47 -8.76 6.81 13.59
N ASN A 48 -7.64 6.09 13.47
CA ASN A 48 -7.43 4.85 14.18
C ASN A 48 -5.93 4.61 14.40
N ASN A 49 -5.50 4.54 15.65
CA ASN A 49 -4.09 4.39 16.03
C ASN A 49 -3.47 3.05 15.59
N ASN A 50 -4.28 2.08 15.19
CA ASN A 50 -3.77 0.81 14.66
C ASN A 50 -3.28 0.94 13.23
N ILE A 51 -3.49 2.09 12.58
CA ILE A 51 -2.99 2.37 11.23
C ILE A 51 -1.68 3.13 11.33
N TYR A 52 -0.62 2.53 10.79
CA TYR A 52 0.73 3.10 10.83
C TYR A 52 1.16 3.50 9.42
N PRO A 53 1.51 4.78 9.21
CA PRO A 53 1.95 5.27 7.90
C PRO A 53 3.30 4.70 7.49
N PHE A 54 3.37 4.18 6.27
CA PHE A 54 4.60 3.75 5.60
C PHE A 54 4.58 4.31 4.18
N PRO A 55 4.97 5.58 3.99
CA PRO A 55 4.96 6.19 2.66
C PRO A 55 5.74 5.38 1.65
N LEU A 56 5.21 5.24 0.45
CA LEU A 56 5.77 4.37 -0.57
C LEU A 56 5.34 4.80 -1.96
N ASP A 57 6.32 4.91 -2.85
CA ASP A 57 6.09 4.97 -4.29
C ASP A 57 6.35 3.57 -4.86
N VAL A 58 5.30 2.88 -5.26
CA VAL A 58 5.40 1.48 -5.74
C VAL A 58 6.16 1.35 -7.06
N THR A 59 6.39 2.44 -7.79
CA THR A 59 7.23 2.43 -8.99
C THR A 59 8.73 2.31 -8.66
N ARG A 60 9.09 2.42 -7.38
CA ARG A 60 10.46 2.36 -6.89
C ARG A 60 10.70 1.02 -6.20
N VAL A 61 11.43 0.13 -6.89
CA VAL A 61 11.74 -1.22 -6.38
C VAL A 61 12.44 -1.16 -5.02
N ASP A 62 13.42 -0.27 -4.90
CA ASP A 62 14.19 -0.08 -3.67
C ASP A 62 13.30 0.36 -2.50
N GLN A 63 12.33 1.25 -2.75
CA GLN A 63 11.39 1.69 -1.70
C GLN A 63 10.48 0.55 -1.26
N CYS A 64 9.98 -0.26 -2.18
CA CYS A 64 9.15 -1.41 -1.83
C CYS A 64 9.89 -2.35 -0.87
N THR A 65 11.14 -2.65 -1.18
CA THR A 65 11.99 -3.52 -0.33
C THR A 65 12.26 -2.88 1.03
N SER A 66 12.62 -1.59 1.05
CA SER A 66 12.88 -0.88 2.30
C SER A 66 11.66 -0.82 3.21
N VAL A 67 10.50 -0.52 2.65
CA VAL A 67 9.25 -0.45 3.43
C VAL A 67 8.90 -1.82 3.98
N PHE A 68 8.99 -2.88 3.17
CA PHE A 68 8.77 -4.24 3.65
C PHE A 68 9.67 -4.57 4.84
N GLN A 69 10.96 -4.27 4.71
CA GLN A 69 11.93 -4.53 5.79
C GLN A 69 11.61 -3.73 7.06
N ASP A 70 11.19 -2.47 6.91
CA ASP A 70 10.82 -1.63 8.05
C ASP A 70 9.60 -2.18 8.77
N ILE A 71 8.61 -2.68 8.03
CA ILE A 71 7.41 -3.29 8.62
C ILE A 71 7.79 -4.55 9.41
N ILE A 72 8.58 -5.43 8.82
CA ILE A 72 9.03 -6.65 9.50
C ILE A 72 9.87 -6.32 10.72
N LYS A 73 10.76 -5.35 10.61
CA LYS A 73 11.60 -4.93 11.74
C LYS A 73 10.77 -4.41 12.91
N ARG A 74 9.69 -3.68 12.61
CA ARG A 74 8.85 -3.06 13.64
C ARG A 74 7.83 -4.02 14.26
N PHE A 75 7.20 -4.87 13.44
CA PHE A 75 6.08 -5.70 13.88
C PHE A 75 6.35 -7.19 13.85
N ASN A 76 7.49 -7.61 13.34
CA ASN A 76 7.98 -9.00 13.26
C ASN A 76 7.23 -9.90 12.28
N ASP A 77 6.08 -9.51 11.77
CA ASP A 77 5.30 -10.36 10.88
C ASP A 77 4.40 -9.56 9.95
N ILE A 78 4.01 -10.16 8.85
CA ILE A 78 2.94 -9.72 7.96
C ILE A 78 2.13 -10.97 7.60
N GLU A 79 0.87 -11.02 8.01
CA GLU A 79 0.01 -12.16 7.69
C GLU A 79 -0.66 -12.02 6.33
N ILE A 80 -1.05 -10.79 5.97
CA ILE A 80 -1.74 -10.51 4.71
C ILE A 80 -1.13 -9.26 4.08
N SER A 81 -0.97 -9.29 2.76
CA SER A 81 -0.64 -8.09 1.98
C SER A 81 -1.71 -7.87 0.92
N PHE A 82 -2.27 -6.66 0.89
CA PHE A 82 -3.19 -6.22 -0.15
C PHE A 82 -2.52 -5.15 -1.00
N PHE A 83 -2.43 -5.41 -2.30
CA PHE A 83 -1.85 -4.47 -3.26
C PHE A 83 -2.99 -3.76 -3.99
N CYS A 84 -3.41 -2.62 -3.44
CA CYS A 84 -4.54 -1.84 -3.95
C CYS A 84 -4.11 -0.59 -4.72
N THR A 85 -2.80 -0.41 -4.93
CA THR A 85 -2.32 0.76 -5.65
C THR A 85 -2.70 0.68 -7.11
N GLY A 86 -3.34 1.73 -7.61
CA GLY A 86 -3.69 1.85 -9.01
C GLY A 86 -4.09 3.29 -9.32
N ILE A 87 -3.88 3.68 -10.54
CA ILE A 87 -4.33 4.97 -11.05
C ILE A 87 -5.25 4.75 -12.24
N HIS A 88 -6.21 5.65 -12.38
CA HIS A 88 -7.13 5.66 -13.49
C HIS A 88 -7.47 7.11 -13.81
N ASP A 89 -7.42 7.47 -15.08
CA ASP A 89 -7.77 8.80 -15.55
C ASP A 89 -8.85 8.67 -16.62
N PRO A 90 -10.13 8.93 -16.28
CA PRO A 90 -11.24 8.83 -17.25
C PRO A 90 -11.07 9.72 -18.46
N LYS A 91 -10.34 10.83 -18.34
CA LYS A 91 -10.11 11.74 -19.44
C LYS A 91 -9.16 11.13 -20.51
N SER A 92 -8.29 10.22 -20.09
CA SER A 92 -7.35 9.55 -21.01
C SER A 92 -8.04 8.55 -21.94
N GLU A 93 -9.22 8.08 -21.57
CA GLU A 93 -9.99 7.13 -22.38
C GLU A 93 -10.52 7.76 -23.67
N LYS A 94 -10.69 9.09 -23.69
CA LYS A 94 -11.24 9.82 -24.82
C LYS A 94 -10.18 10.20 -25.86
N LYS A 95 -8.91 10.08 -25.51
CA LYS A 95 -7.80 10.47 -26.38
C LYS A 95 -6.64 9.52 -26.17
N PHE A 96 -6.17 8.91 -27.25
CA PHE A 96 -5.01 8.03 -27.19
C PHE A 96 -3.76 8.82 -26.74
N SER A 97 -3.08 8.33 -25.70
CA SER A 97 -1.82 8.89 -25.21
C SER A 97 -0.91 7.76 -24.76
N LEU A 98 0.18 7.55 -25.49
CA LEU A 98 1.17 6.54 -25.14
C LEU A 98 1.82 6.82 -23.79
N ASP A 99 2.10 8.09 -23.51
CA ASP A 99 2.70 8.48 -22.23
C ASP A 99 1.78 8.14 -21.05
N LYS A 100 0.48 8.38 -21.22
CA LYS A 100 -0.51 8.04 -20.18
C LYS A 100 -0.63 6.54 -19.98
N ILE A 101 -0.61 5.78 -21.08
CA ILE A 101 -0.63 4.31 -21.04
C ILE A 101 0.57 3.79 -20.27
N ARG A 102 1.77 4.31 -20.54
CA ARG A 102 2.99 3.92 -19.84
C ARG A 102 2.93 4.25 -18.36
N GLU A 103 2.42 5.44 -18.01
CA GLU A 103 2.24 5.83 -16.61
C GLU A 103 1.32 4.86 -15.87
N ILE A 104 0.17 4.54 -16.46
CA ILE A 104 -0.80 3.60 -15.88
C ILE A 104 -0.16 2.21 -15.72
N MET A 105 0.54 1.72 -16.72
CA MET A 105 1.23 0.42 -16.64
C MET A 105 2.33 0.42 -15.60
N GLU A 106 3.09 1.50 -15.51
CA GLU A 106 4.18 1.60 -14.52
C GLU A 106 3.65 1.52 -13.09
N VAL A 107 2.52 2.18 -12.82
CA VAL A 107 1.92 2.15 -11.48
C VAL A 107 1.13 0.86 -11.26
N ASN A 108 0.18 0.55 -12.15
CA ASN A 108 -0.80 -0.50 -11.90
C ASN A 108 -0.21 -1.90 -12.07
N TYR A 109 0.62 -2.10 -13.09
CA TYR A 109 1.25 -3.39 -13.34
C TYR A 109 2.59 -3.53 -12.66
N PHE A 110 3.56 -2.68 -13.01
CA PHE A 110 4.90 -2.81 -12.45
C PHE A 110 4.94 -2.45 -10.97
N GLY A 111 4.13 -1.50 -10.50
CA GLY A 111 4.03 -1.19 -9.08
C GLY A 111 3.56 -2.39 -8.26
N THR A 112 2.57 -3.14 -8.77
CA THR A 112 2.13 -4.38 -8.13
C THR A 112 3.24 -5.43 -8.16
N MET A 113 3.92 -5.59 -9.30
CA MET A 113 5.03 -6.55 -9.43
C MET A 113 6.20 -6.19 -8.50
N ASN A 114 6.52 -4.91 -8.36
CA ASN A 114 7.55 -4.44 -7.44
C ASN A 114 7.19 -4.76 -5.98
N SER A 115 5.91 -4.60 -5.64
CA SER A 115 5.41 -4.92 -4.30
C SER A 115 5.49 -6.43 -4.02
N ILE A 116 5.08 -7.25 -4.97
CA ILE A 116 5.18 -8.72 -4.86
C ILE A 116 6.66 -9.13 -4.74
N ASN A 117 7.53 -8.54 -5.54
CA ASN A 117 8.95 -8.82 -5.49
C ASN A 117 9.54 -8.61 -4.09
N SER A 118 9.07 -7.58 -3.38
CA SER A 118 9.58 -7.27 -2.03
C SER A 118 9.21 -8.32 -0.99
N ILE A 119 8.11 -9.06 -1.19
CA ILE A 119 7.59 -10.01 -0.21
C ILE A 119 7.64 -11.47 -0.66
N TYR A 120 8.02 -11.73 -1.91
CA TYR A 120 7.89 -13.06 -2.52
C TYR A 120 8.60 -14.14 -1.71
N ASP A 121 9.84 -13.88 -1.31
CA ASP A 121 10.63 -14.86 -0.55
C ASP A 121 10.15 -15.01 0.90
N TYR A 122 9.43 -14.02 1.42
CA TYR A 122 8.89 -14.06 2.78
C TYR A 122 7.67 -14.99 2.87
N PHE A 123 6.79 -14.92 1.87
CA PHE A 123 5.62 -15.77 1.81
C PHE A 123 5.91 -17.05 1.04
#